data_cd3af5b0496c0d3e5b8a7922b45e11c5
#
_entry.id   cd3af5b0496c0d3e5b8a7922b45e11c5
#
_cell.length_a   1.000
_cell.length_b   1.000
_cell.length_c   1.000
_cell.angle_alpha   90.00
_cell.angle_beta   90.00
_cell.angle_gamma   90.00
#
_symmetry.space_group_name_H-M   'P 1'
#
loop_
_entity.id
_entity.type
_entity.pdbx_description
1 polymer ?
#
loop_
_entity_poly.entity_id
_entity_poly.type
_entity_poly.pdbx_seq_one_letter_code
_entity_poly.pdbx_strand_id
1 'polypeptide(L)'
;MKDPKSYRSNGIGASVKRLEDDRYLRGRGKFVGDIRLPGMLEIAFVRSPLAHANIKNIHKPEGVEESVFICEDLISVSGIKADSGLPGFKSSVQPILASKKVRHVGEPVVACVAKNRAAAEDIADSIHIEFEELPAIHDMKTAMDAGNPLIHESWDKNCFLETNVETNFDEAISSASSIVKRTFQTARQCMAPMEGRAVVAQWDNQLSQLTVHSATQMPHIVRTGLSECLGLEEGKIRVVAPDVGGGFGYKGILLAEEVFAGWLAMKTGRPVRWLEDRREHLT
;
A
#
# COMPACT_ATOMS: atom_id res chain seq x y z
N MET A 1 16.44 2.67 -53.16
CA MET A 1 15.40 2.63 -52.12
C MET A 1 16.00 3.26 -50.87
N LYS A 2 15.54 4.43 -50.46
CA LYS A 2 15.95 5.07 -49.19
C LYS A 2 15.31 4.29 -48.05
N ASP A 3 16.12 3.89 -47.07
CA ASP A 3 15.68 3.22 -45.85
C ASP A 3 14.58 4.06 -45.17
N PRO A 4 13.36 3.52 -44.94
CA PRO A 4 12.26 4.28 -44.36
C PRO A 4 12.46 4.60 -42.85
N LYS A 5 13.62 4.32 -42.28
CA LYS A 5 13.99 4.54 -40.87
C LYS A 5 14.98 5.65 -40.64
N SER A 6 14.92 6.77 -41.39
CA SER A 6 15.55 8.00 -40.92
C SER A 6 14.73 8.52 -39.73
N TYR A 7 15.00 8.01 -38.53
CA TYR A 7 14.45 8.56 -37.30
C TYR A 7 14.83 10.05 -37.24
N ARG A 8 13.82 10.92 -37.14
CA ARG A 8 14.05 12.33 -36.86
C ARG A 8 14.89 12.42 -35.57
N SER A 9 16.00 13.10 -35.61
CA SER A 9 16.91 13.21 -34.46
C SER A 9 16.35 14.12 -33.35
N ASN A 10 15.42 15.02 -33.70
CA ASN A 10 14.86 16.01 -32.77
C ASN A 10 13.40 16.31 -33.09
N GLY A 11 12.63 16.70 -32.07
CA GLY A 11 11.26 17.17 -32.17
C GLY A 11 10.19 16.07 -32.05
N ILE A 12 8.94 16.42 -32.37
CA ILE A 12 7.79 15.50 -32.28
C ILE A 12 8.01 14.32 -33.22
N GLY A 13 7.86 13.10 -32.70
CA GLY A 13 8.08 11.84 -33.41
C GLY A 13 9.54 11.37 -33.43
N ALA A 14 10.46 12.07 -32.73
CA ALA A 14 11.82 11.58 -32.53
C ALA A 14 11.87 10.39 -31.56
N SER A 15 12.72 9.41 -31.88
CA SER A 15 13.00 8.28 -30.97
C SER A 15 14.11 8.69 -29.99
N VAL A 16 13.71 9.42 -28.94
CA VAL A 16 14.68 9.88 -27.90
C VAL A 16 14.96 8.71 -26.95
N LYS A 17 16.25 8.45 -26.71
CA LYS A 17 16.68 7.44 -25.74
C LYS A 17 16.44 7.94 -24.32
N ARG A 18 15.98 7.05 -23.43
CA ARG A 18 15.87 7.33 -22.00
C ARG A 18 17.25 7.52 -21.39
N LEU A 19 17.45 8.59 -20.62
CA LEU A 19 18.75 8.94 -20.04
C LEU A 19 19.23 7.90 -19.02
N GLU A 20 18.32 7.25 -18.32
CA GLU A 20 18.62 6.27 -17.29
C GLU A 20 19.06 4.91 -17.83
N ASP A 21 18.81 4.60 -19.12
CA ASP A 21 19.13 3.29 -19.70
C ASP A 21 20.60 2.91 -19.56
N ASP A 22 21.53 3.86 -19.73
CA ASP A 22 22.97 3.59 -19.62
C ASP A 22 23.34 3.08 -18.22
N ARG A 23 22.84 3.72 -17.15
CA ARG A 23 23.12 3.30 -15.77
C ARG A 23 22.40 1.99 -15.40
N TYR A 24 21.20 1.74 -15.90
CA TYR A 24 20.50 0.48 -15.66
C TYR A 24 21.19 -0.69 -16.33
N LEU A 25 21.54 -0.55 -17.59
CA LEU A 25 22.26 -1.59 -18.35
C LEU A 25 23.64 -1.93 -17.76
N ARG A 26 24.24 -1.00 -16.99
CA ARG A 26 25.51 -1.21 -16.30
C ARG A 26 25.36 -1.63 -14.83
N GLY A 27 24.16 -1.94 -14.36
CA GLY A 27 23.90 -2.32 -12.97
C GLY A 27 24.15 -1.18 -11.97
N ARG A 28 24.00 0.08 -12.39
CA ARG A 28 24.19 1.28 -11.55
C ARG A 28 22.89 1.90 -11.08
N GLY A 29 21.77 1.19 -11.22
CA GLY A 29 20.50 1.57 -10.62
C GLY A 29 20.61 1.58 -9.09
N LYS A 30 19.83 2.45 -8.44
CA LYS A 30 19.72 2.51 -6.98
C LYS A 30 18.26 2.41 -6.58
N PHE A 31 17.88 1.28 -6.07
CA PHE A 31 16.53 1.00 -5.58
C PHE A 31 16.47 1.15 -4.06
N VAL A 32 15.27 1.19 -3.50
CA VAL A 32 15.10 1.30 -2.03
C VAL A 32 15.81 0.15 -1.33
N GLY A 33 15.75 -1.06 -1.90
CA GLY A 33 16.43 -2.24 -1.37
C GLY A 33 17.96 -2.12 -1.27
N ASP A 34 18.59 -1.21 -2.04
CA ASP A 34 20.05 -0.98 -2.03
C ASP A 34 20.51 0.00 -0.95
N ILE A 35 19.56 0.71 -0.32
CA ILE A 35 19.88 1.72 0.70
C ILE A 35 20.33 1.01 1.99
N ARG A 36 21.50 1.41 2.49
CA ARG A 36 22.07 0.94 3.76
C ARG A 36 22.47 2.16 4.58
N LEU A 37 21.93 2.26 5.80
CA LEU A 37 22.25 3.33 6.73
C LEU A 37 22.81 2.75 8.03
N PRO A 38 23.76 3.43 8.70
CA PRO A 38 24.30 2.95 9.97
C PRO A 38 23.23 2.79 11.02
N GLY A 39 23.23 1.67 11.74
CA GLY A 39 22.28 1.39 12.81
C GLY A 39 20.84 1.13 12.36
N MET A 40 20.61 0.90 11.06
CA MET A 40 19.28 0.66 10.51
C MET A 40 18.61 -0.57 11.12
N LEU A 41 17.33 -0.44 11.38
CA LEU A 41 16.44 -1.52 11.81
C LEU A 41 15.66 -2.08 10.61
N GLU A 42 15.29 -3.34 10.70
CA GLU A 42 14.43 -4.03 9.73
C GLU A 42 13.08 -4.35 10.35
N ILE A 43 12.03 -4.26 9.55
CA ILE A 43 10.66 -4.59 9.93
C ILE A 43 10.22 -5.86 9.22
N ALA A 44 9.50 -6.72 9.95
CA ALA A 44 8.66 -7.78 9.41
C ALA A 44 7.24 -7.61 9.94
N PHE A 45 6.22 -7.85 9.10
CA PHE A 45 4.82 -7.75 9.50
C PHE A 45 4.20 -9.14 9.65
N VAL A 46 3.44 -9.33 10.73
CA VAL A 46 2.49 -10.44 10.84
C VAL A 46 1.18 -9.98 10.24
N ARG A 47 0.75 -10.68 9.20
CA ARG A 47 -0.44 -10.34 8.43
C ARG A 47 -1.56 -11.33 8.68
N SER A 48 -2.79 -10.87 8.54
CA SER A 48 -3.96 -11.75 8.67
C SER A 48 -3.99 -12.83 7.59
N PRO A 49 -4.10 -14.11 7.95
CA PRO A 49 -4.39 -15.18 7.01
C PRO A 49 -5.88 -15.27 6.67
N LEU A 50 -6.74 -14.55 7.41
CA LEU A 50 -8.20 -14.58 7.29
C LEU A 50 -8.73 -13.35 6.58
N ALA A 51 -9.75 -13.54 5.78
CA ALA A 51 -10.40 -12.46 5.03
C ALA A 51 -11.28 -11.56 5.90
N HIS A 52 -11.88 -12.10 6.97
CA HIS A 52 -12.74 -11.36 7.89
C HIS A 52 -12.75 -12.07 9.25
N ALA A 53 -12.24 -11.43 10.27
CA ALA A 53 -12.19 -12.01 11.62
C ALA A 53 -12.07 -10.93 12.69
N ASN A 54 -12.59 -11.21 13.90
CA ASN A 54 -12.25 -10.45 15.08
C ASN A 54 -10.90 -10.90 15.64
N ILE A 55 -10.06 -9.96 16.05
CA ILE A 55 -8.84 -10.22 16.80
C ILE A 55 -9.22 -10.32 18.26
N LYS A 56 -9.05 -11.51 18.90
CA LYS A 56 -9.37 -11.73 20.31
C LYS A 56 -8.18 -11.43 21.21
N ASN A 57 -7.01 -11.90 20.81
CA ASN A 57 -5.77 -11.71 21.57
C ASN A 57 -4.54 -11.78 20.67
N ILE A 58 -3.49 -11.08 21.07
CA ILE A 58 -2.17 -11.10 20.44
C ILE A 58 -1.16 -11.45 21.50
N HIS A 59 -0.54 -12.63 21.39
CA HIS A 59 0.47 -13.11 22.32
C HIS A 59 1.86 -12.69 21.85
N LYS A 60 2.48 -11.77 22.59
CA LYS A 60 3.87 -11.35 22.35
C LYS A 60 4.81 -12.37 23.02
N PRO A 61 5.88 -12.82 22.35
CA PRO A 61 6.86 -13.72 22.94
C PRO A 61 7.63 -13.05 24.08
N GLU A 62 7.99 -13.81 25.11
CA GLU A 62 8.78 -13.31 26.25
C GLU A 62 10.19 -12.88 25.81
N GLY A 63 10.66 -11.76 26.34
CA GLY A 63 12.01 -11.24 26.14
C GLY A 63 12.25 -10.47 24.84
N VAL A 64 11.21 -10.30 24.00
CA VAL A 64 11.27 -9.50 22.76
C VAL A 64 10.12 -8.51 22.66
N GLU A 65 9.40 -8.24 23.73
CA GLU A 65 8.19 -7.42 23.77
C GLU A 65 8.43 -6.01 23.23
N GLU A 66 9.62 -5.44 23.49
CA GLU A 66 10.01 -4.11 22.98
C GLU A 66 10.24 -4.08 21.46
N SER A 67 10.39 -5.24 20.85
CA SER A 67 10.56 -5.42 19.40
C SER A 67 9.25 -5.68 18.68
N VAL A 68 8.13 -5.79 19.40
CA VAL A 68 6.80 -6.18 18.88
C VAL A 68 5.81 -5.06 19.10
N PHE A 69 5.29 -4.52 18.01
CA PHE A 69 4.36 -3.40 18.00
C PHE A 69 2.99 -3.82 17.49
N ILE A 70 1.95 -3.39 18.19
CA ILE A 70 0.54 -3.57 17.86
C ILE A 70 -0.13 -2.20 17.69
N CYS A 71 -1.37 -2.16 17.27
CA CYS A 71 -2.09 -0.91 17.02
C CYS A 71 -2.06 0.07 18.21
N GLU A 72 -2.18 -0.45 19.42
CA GLU A 72 -2.21 0.30 20.68
C GLU A 72 -0.87 1.01 20.99
N ASP A 73 0.23 0.56 20.39
CA ASP A 73 1.55 1.20 20.53
C ASP A 73 1.70 2.46 19.65
N LEU A 74 0.85 2.62 18.63
CA LEU A 74 0.88 3.72 17.66
C LEU A 74 0.11 4.94 18.18
N ILE A 75 0.51 5.44 19.35
CA ILE A 75 -0.13 6.61 19.96
C ILE A 75 0.04 7.83 19.04
N SER A 76 -1.05 8.57 18.81
CA SER A 76 -1.10 9.76 17.95
C SER A 76 -0.86 9.52 16.47
N VAL A 77 -0.95 8.29 16.00
CA VAL A 77 -0.92 7.96 14.57
C VAL A 77 -2.34 7.75 14.08
N SER A 78 -2.73 8.50 13.05
CA SER A 78 -4.02 8.32 12.39
C SER A 78 -3.95 7.23 11.33
N GLY A 79 -5.07 6.53 11.10
CA GLY A 79 -5.19 5.60 9.98
C GLY A 79 -5.23 6.32 8.63
N ILE A 80 -4.97 5.57 7.57
CA ILE A 80 -5.04 6.07 6.19
C ILE A 80 -6.51 6.24 5.81
N LYS A 81 -6.89 7.48 5.49
CA LYS A 81 -8.26 7.80 5.09
C LYS A 81 -8.42 7.62 3.59
N ALA A 82 -9.36 6.76 3.20
CA ALA A 82 -9.85 6.72 1.83
C ALA A 82 -10.95 7.76 1.68
N ASP A 83 -10.73 8.75 0.84
CA ASP A 83 -11.68 9.84 0.59
C ASP A 83 -11.73 10.19 -0.90
N SER A 84 -12.84 10.77 -1.33
CA SER A 84 -13.06 11.22 -2.70
C SER A 84 -14.04 12.38 -2.72
N GLY A 85 -13.84 13.33 -3.62
CA GLY A 85 -14.80 14.41 -3.88
C GLY A 85 -16.06 13.97 -4.66
N LEU A 86 -16.22 12.68 -4.98
CA LEU A 86 -17.38 12.19 -5.72
C LEU A 86 -18.62 12.15 -4.82
N PRO A 87 -19.77 12.66 -5.27
CA PRO A 87 -21.01 12.62 -4.49
C PRO A 87 -21.39 11.17 -4.13
N GLY A 88 -21.76 10.95 -2.87
CA GLY A 88 -22.18 9.63 -2.37
C GLY A 88 -21.02 8.68 -2.04
N PHE A 89 -19.77 9.12 -2.16
CA PHE A 89 -18.62 8.31 -1.73
C PHE A 89 -18.65 8.10 -0.22
N LYS A 90 -18.51 6.85 0.21
CA LYS A 90 -18.40 6.48 1.63
C LYS A 90 -16.94 6.33 2.01
N SER A 91 -16.48 7.27 2.83
CA SER A 91 -15.13 7.24 3.36
C SER A 91 -14.90 6.06 4.30
N SER A 92 -13.70 5.50 4.28
CA SER A 92 -13.23 4.51 5.24
C SER A 92 -11.85 4.88 5.75
N VAL A 93 -11.49 4.34 6.92
CA VAL A 93 -10.17 4.51 7.51
C VAL A 93 -9.53 3.13 7.63
N GLN A 94 -8.37 2.97 7.00
CA GLN A 94 -7.53 1.79 7.16
C GLN A 94 -6.58 2.02 8.34
N PRO A 95 -6.61 1.20 9.40
CA PRO A 95 -5.62 1.29 10.47
C PRO A 95 -4.23 0.93 9.94
N ILE A 96 -3.18 1.45 10.59
CA ILE A 96 -1.80 1.11 10.24
C ILE A 96 -1.48 -0.33 10.64
N LEU A 97 -1.95 -0.74 11.80
CA LEU A 97 -2.02 -2.13 12.26
C LEU A 97 -3.46 -2.40 12.71
N ALA A 98 -4.03 -3.52 12.31
CA ALA A 98 -5.38 -3.90 12.71
C ALA A 98 -5.42 -4.18 14.22
N SER A 99 -6.48 -3.69 14.93
CA SER A 99 -6.61 -3.85 16.37
C SER A 99 -7.73 -4.80 16.78
N LYS A 100 -8.94 -4.58 16.27
CA LYS A 100 -10.14 -5.33 16.69
C LYS A 100 -10.61 -6.32 15.65
N LYS A 101 -10.41 -6.00 14.40
CA LYS A 101 -10.96 -6.75 13.27
C LYS A 101 -10.03 -6.66 12.07
N VAL A 102 -9.90 -7.76 11.35
CA VAL A 102 -9.27 -7.82 10.02
C VAL A 102 -10.37 -7.94 8.96
N ARG A 103 -10.15 -7.27 7.81
CA ARG A 103 -11.13 -7.11 6.73
C ARG A 103 -10.67 -7.66 5.39
N HIS A 104 -9.41 -8.09 5.31
CA HIS A 104 -8.87 -8.76 4.13
C HIS A 104 -7.67 -9.62 4.51
N VAL A 105 -7.39 -10.63 3.68
CA VAL A 105 -6.13 -11.39 3.79
C VAL A 105 -4.96 -10.46 3.52
N GLY A 106 -3.89 -10.59 4.31
CA GLY A 106 -2.71 -9.73 4.17
C GLY A 106 -2.76 -8.42 4.96
N GLU A 107 -3.87 -8.10 5.65
CA GLU A 107 -3.95 -6.90 6.51
C GLU A 107 -2.91 -6.98 7.62
N PRO A 108 -2.03 -5.95 7.81
CA PRO A 108 -1.00 -5.98 8.84
C PRO A 108 -1.64 -5.88 10.23
N VAL A 109 -1.25 -6.80 11.13
CA VAL A 109 -1.74 -6.87 12.51
C VAL A 109 -0.66 -6.53 13.51
N VAL A 110 0.55 -7.08 13.33
CA VAL A 110 1.70 -6.86 14.21
C VAL A 110 2.91 -6.47 13.37
N ALA A 111 3.74 -5.57 13.90
CA ALA A 111 5.03 -5.25 13.32
C ALA A 111 6.15 -5.71 14.27
N CYS A 112 7.09 -6.47 13.74
CA CYS A 112 8.27 -6.98 14.46
C CYS A 112 9.52 -6.28 13.94
N VAL A 113 10.40 -5.85 14.84
CA VAL A 113 11.54 -5.00 14.52
C VAL A 113 12.83 -5.59 15.09
N ALA A 114 13.86 -5.70 14.24
CA ALA A 114 15.16 -6.22 14.69
C ALA A 114 16.33 -5.56 13.93
N LYS A 115 17.56 -5.97 14.26
CA LYS A 115 18.80 -5.47 13.63
C LYS A 115 18.97 -5.94 12.18
N ASN A 116 18.27 -6.99 11.79
CA ASN A 116 18.27 -7.54 10.43
C ASN A 116 16.93 -8.23 10.17
N ARG A 117 16.65 -8.45 8.89
CA ARG A 117 15.38 -9.01 8.42
C ARG A 117 15.11 -10.41 8.99
N ALA A 118 16.11 -11.31 9.00
CA ALA A 118 15.91 -12.67 9.51
C ALA A 118 15.47 -12.67 10.97
N ALA A 119 16.11 -11.86 11.82
CA ALA A 119 15.72 -11.74 13.22
C ALA A 119 14.32 -11.11 13.42
N ALA A 120 13.92 -10.19 12.54
CA ALA A 120 12.56 -9.64 12.58
C ALA A 120 11.51 -10.68 12.15
N GLU A 121 11.82 -11.49 11.13
CA GLU A 121 10.98 -12.60 10.67
C GLU A 121 10.89 -13.72 11.73
N ASP A 122 12.00 -14.08 12.41
CA ASP A 122 11.99 -15.05 13.51
C ASP A 122 11.07 -14.60 14.66
N ILE A 123 11.07 -13.31 14.99
CA ILE A 123 10.13 -12.75 15.98
C ILE A 123 8.69 -12.84 15.42
N ALA A 124 8.47 -12.47 14.18
CA ALA A 124 7.15 -12.51 13.56
C ALA A 124 6.56 -13.93 13.53
N ASP A 125 7.38 -14.94 13.24
CA ASP A 125 6.97 -16.34 13.21
C ASP A 125 6.60 -16.87 14.63
N SER A 126 7.08 -16.23 15.69
CA SER A 126 6.78 -16.59 17.09
C SER A 126 5.50 -15.92 17.63
N ILE A 127 4.91 -14.98 16.89
CA ILE A 127 3.67 -14.31 17.28
C ILE A 127 2.48 -15.25 17.09
N HIS A 128 1.67 -15.37 18.13
CA HIS A 128 0.39 -16.08 18.04
C HIS A 128 -0.77 -15.11 18.18
N ILE A 129 -1.69 -15.14 17.21
CA ILE A 129 -2.90 -14.31 17.18
C ILE A 129 -4.13 -15.21 17.25
N GLU A 130 -4.98 -14.95 18.23
CA GLU A 130 -6.27 -15.61 18.35
C GLU A 130 -7.33 -14.86 17.54
N PHE A 131 -7.84 -15.51 16.51
CA PHE A 131 -8.90 -14.97 15.67
C PHE A 131 -10.23 -15.67 15.94
N GLU A 132 -11.31 -14.90 15.87
CA GLU A 132 -12.68 -15.42 15.73
C GLU A 132 -13.13 -15.12 14.30
N GLU A 133 -13.20 -16.15 13.48
CA GLU A 133 -13.55 -16.04 12.07
C GLU A 133 -14.98 -15.53 11.88
N LEU A 134 -15.17 -14.62 10.94
CA LEU A 134 -16.43 -14.04 10.53
C LEU A 134 -16.74 -14.40 9.08
N PRO A 135 -18.02 -14.42 8.66
CA PRO A 135 -18.37 -14.62 7.28
C PRO A 135 -17.70 -13.59 6.38
N ALA A 136 -17.03 -14.05 5.32
CA ALA A 136 -16.32 -13.22 4.36
C ALA A 136 -17.16 -12.95 3.10
N ILE A 137 -16.99 -11.77 2.51
CA ILE A 137 -17.59 -11.41 1.23
C ILE A 137 -16.53 -11.60 0.14
N HIS A 138 -16.76 -12.54 -0.76
CA HIS A 138 -15.81 -12.88 -1.84
C HIS A 138 -16.41 -12.73 -3.25
N ASP A 139 -17.72 -12.59 -3.38
CA ASP A 139 -18.40 -12.39 -4.65
C ASP A 139 -19.01 -10.99 -4.74
N MET A 140 -18.50 -10.17 -5.68
CA MET A 140 -19.00 -8.82 -5.91
C MET A 140 -20.46 -8.78 -6.36
N LYS A 141 -21.00 -9.86 -6.96
CA LYS A 141 -22.38 -9.90 -7.45
C LYS A 141 -23.38 -9.99 -6.32
N THR A 142 -23.00 -10.67 -5.23
CA THR A 142 -23.85 -10.90 -4.06
C THR A 142 -23.47 -10.02 -2.88
N ALA A 143 -22.40 -9.22 -2.98
CA ALA A 143 -21.88 -8.42 -1.87
C ALA A 143 -22.92 -7.48 -1.21
N MET A 144 -23.91 -7.03 -1.99
CA MET A 144 -24.97 -6.14 -1.52
C MET A 144 -26.27 -6.86 -1.14
N ASP A 145 -26.34 -8.18 -1.25
CA ASP A 145 -27.54 -8.95 -0.93
C ASP A 145 -27.90 -8.83 0.55
N ALA A 146 -29.19 -8.83 0.83
CA ALA A 146 -29.71 -8.78 2.19
C ALA A 146 -29.24 -10.01 2.99
N GLY A 147 -28.74 -9.77 4.19
CA GLY A 147 -28.24 -10.83 5.10
C GLY A 147 -26.73 -11.04 5.05
N ASN A 148 -26.02 -10.44 4.11
CA ASN A 148 -24.56 -10.41 4.13
C ASN A 148 -24.03 -9.50 5.24
N PRO A 149 -22.92 -9.87 5.91
CA PRO A 149 -22.31 -9.01 6.92
C PRO A 149 -21.79 -7.72 6.29
N LEU A 150 -21.87 -6.63 7.03
CA LEU A 150 -21.21 -5.38 6.65
C LEU A 150 -19.72 -5.47 6.99
N ILE A 151 -18.86 -5.23 6.00
CA ILE A 151 -17.41 -5.19 6.20
C ILE A 151 -17.03 -3.92 6.97
N HIS A 152 -17.71 -2.81 6.68
CA HIS A 152 -17.64 -1.57 7.44
C HIS A 152 -18.99 -1.36 8.15
N GLU A 153 -19.03 -1.54 9.46
CA GLU A 153 -20.27 -1.51 10.27
C GLU A 153 -20.98 -0.16 10.22
N SER A 154 -20.27 0.91 9.91
CA SER A 154 -20.83 2.26 9.75
C SER A 154 -21.53 2.48 8.41
N TRP A 155 -21.43 1.54 7.48
CA TRP A 155 -22.09 1.64 6.18
C TRP A 155 -23.46 0.95 6.19
N ASP A 156 -24.37 1.40 5.33
CA ASP A 156 -25.69 0.81 5.13
C ASP A 156 -25.66 -0.41 4.19
N LYS A 157 -24.66 -0.51 3.34
CA LYS A 157 -24.42 -1.60 2.36
C LYS A 157 -22.94 -1.69 2.01
N ASN A 158 -22.50 -2.86 1.54
CA ASN A 158 -21.11 -3.10 1.08
C ASN A 158 -20.83 -2.45 -0.30
N CYS A 159 -21.13 -1.15 -0.41
CA CYS A 159 -20.88 -0.35 -1.61
C CYS A 159 -20.37 1.02 -1.18
N PHE A 160 -19.14 1.35 -1.58
CA PHE A 160 -18.52 2.63 -1.22
C PHE A 160 -18.90 3.78 -2.14
N LEU A 161 -19.28 3.48 -3.37
CA LEU A 161 -19.66 4.47 -4.38
C LEU A 161 -20.59 3.85 -5.40
N GLU A 162 -21.67 4.55 -5.72
CA GLU A 162 -22.57 4.24 -6.82
C GLU A 162 -22.65 5.46 -7.71
N THR A 163 -22.32 5.29 -8.99
CA THR A 163 -22.39 6.36 -9.98
C THR A 163 -23.25 5.91 -11.15
N ASN A 164 -24.10 6.80 -11.60
CA ASN A 164 -24.91 6.59 -12.79
C ASN A 164 -24.63 7.72 -13.78
N VAL A 165 -24.36 7.34 -15.03
CA VAL A 165 -24.18 8.28 -16.15
C VAL A 165 -25.15 7.87 -17.24
N GLU A 166 -26.27 8.57 -17.29
CA GLU A 166 -27.31 8.30 -18.28
C GLU A 166 -27.41 9.45 -19.28
N THR A 167 -27.44 9.12 -20.54
CA THR A 167 -27.72 10.05 -21.62
C THR A 167 -28.59 9.35 -22.65
N ASN A 168 -29.90 9.67 -22.70
CA ASN A 168 -30.85 9.22 -23.75
C ASN A 168 -30.81 7.70 -24.06
N PHE A 169 -30.45 6.86 -23.05
CA PHE A 169 -30.26 5.43 -23.26
C PHE A 169 -31.58 4.73 -23.67
N ASP A 170 -32.67 5.05 -23.01
CA ASP A 170 -33.98 4.46 -23.31
C ASP A 170 -34.51 4.86 -24.71
N GLU A 171 -34.27 6.10 -25.11
CA GLU A 171 -34.61 6.59 -26.48
C GLU A 171 -33.75 5.87 -27.52
N ALA A 172 -32.44 5.73 -27.25
CA ALA A 172 -31.53 5.01 -28.13
C ALA A 172 -31.92 3.53 -28.28
N ILE A 173 -32.29 2.84 -27.19
CA ILE A 173 -32.78 1.46 -27.26
C ILE A 173 -34.08 1.36 -28.03
N SER A 174 -35.05 2.23 -27.78
CA SER A 174 -36.36 2.20 -28.45
C SER A 174 -36.30 2.40 -29.95
N SER A 175 -35.31 3.15 -30.42
CA SER A 175 -35.06 3.46 -31.84
C SER A 175 -34.06 2.51 -32.52
N ALA A 176 -33.39 1.64 -31.77
CA ALA A 176 -32.38 0.76 -32.32
C ALA A 176 -32.96 -0.35 -33.18
N SER A 177 -32.39 -0.54 -34.39
CA SER A 177 -32.76 -1.64 -35.29
C SER A 177 -32.28 -3.00 -34.80
N SER A 178 -31.29 -3.03 -33.90
CA SER A 178 -30.71 -4.24 -33.35
C SER A 178 -30.11 -3.98 -31.97
N ILE A 179 -30.34 -4.87 -30.99
CA ILE A 179 -29.80 -4.75 -29.65
C ILE A 179 -28.97 -5.98 -29.35
N VAL A 180 -27.71 -5.76 -28.94
CA VAL A 180 -26.81 -6.84 -28.47
C VAL A 180 -26.49 -6.64 -27.01
N LYS A 181 -26.81 -7.63 -26.18
CA LYS A 181 -26.46 -7.65 -24.75
C LYS A 181 -25.41 -8.72 -24.48
N ARG A 182 -24.33 -8.34 -23.82
CA ARG A 182 -23.25 -9.24 -23.41
C ARG A 182 -22.78 -8.90 -21.99
N THR A 183 -22.40 -9.92 -21.24
CA THR A 183 -21.69 -9.79 -19.95
C THR A 183 -20.28 -10.26 -20.15
N PHE A 184 -19.32 -9.43 -19.76
CA PHE A 184 -17.89 -9.76 -19.79
C PHE A 184 -17.38 -9.88 -18.38
N GLN A 185 -16.52 -10.88 -18.15
CA GLN A 185 -15.85 -11.08 -16.87
C GLN A 185 -14.36 -11.19 -17.13
N THR A 186 -13.56 -10.38 -16.41
CA THR A 186 -12.11 -10.48 -16.42
C THR A 186 -11.65 -11.17 -15.14
N ALA A 187 -10.60 -11.98 -15.24
CA ALA A 187 -9.96 -12.55 -14.06
C ALA A 187 -9.23 -11.45 -13.29
N ARG A 188 -9.09 -11.64 -11.98
CA ARG A 188 -8.22 -10.81 -11.14
C ARG A 188 -6.78 -10.98 -11.62
N GLN A 189 -6.03 -9.88 -11.71
CA GLN A 189 -4.63 -9.87 -12.16
C GLN A 189 -3.76 -9.28 -11.07
N CYS A 190 -2.55 -9.85 -10.91
CA CYS A 190 -1.51 -9.31 -10.07
C CYS A 190 -0.50 -8.53 -10.93
N MET A 191 -0.14 -7.33 -10.54
CA MET A 191 0.79 -6.46 -11.27
C MET A 191 2.24 -6.98 -11.27
N ALA A 192 2.63 -7.70 -10.24
CA ALA A 192 3.93 -8.36 -10.05
C ALA A 192 5.16 -7.58 -10.58
N PRO A 193 5.41 -6.33 -10.13
CA PRO A 193 6.62 -5.62 -10.50
C PRO A 193 7.86 -6.40 -10.03
N MET A 194 9.00 -6.23 -10.76
CA MET A 194 10.25 -6.91 -10.39
C MET A 194 10.73 -6.49 -9.00
N GLU A 195 10.66 -5.19 -8.68
CA GLU A 195 10.86 -4.67 -7.33
C GLU A 195 9.52 -4.70 -6.57
N GLY A 196 9.49 -5.33 -5.38
CA GLY A 196 8.38 -5.23 -4.45
C GLY A 196 8.19 -3.81 -3.90
N ARG A 197 7.20 -3.60 -3.04
CA ARG A 197 7.08 -2.36 -2.28
C ARG A 197 8.23 -2.27 -1.29
N ALA A 198 8.69 -1.08 -0.99
CA ALA A 198 9.83 -0.89 -0.10
C ALA A 198 9.86 0.52 0.47
N VAL A 199 10.31 0.64 1.70
CA VAL A 199 10.50 1.93 2.38
C VAL A 199 11.75 1.92 3.25
N VAL A 200 12.48 3.04 3.26
CA VAL A 200 13.50 3.37 4.28
C VAL A 200 13.15 4.74 4.85
N ALA A 201 12.89 4.80 6.14
CA ALA A 201 12.59 6.04 6.86
C ALA A 201 13.75 6.41 7.80
N GLN A 202 14.04 7.70 7.89
CA GLN A 202 15.05 8.27 8.78
C GLN A 202 14.54 9.57 9.38
N TRP A 203 14.71 9.75 10.69
CA TRP A 203 14.42 10.98 11.40
C TRP A 203 15.68 11.76 11.72
N ASP A 204 15.68 13.04 11.40
CA ASP A 204 16.71 13.99 11.80
C ASP A 204 16.22 14.83 12.98
N ASN A 205 16.79 14.60 14.16
CA ASN A 205 16.42 15.32 15.37
C ASN A 205 16.79 16.81 15.34
N GLN A 206 17.84 17.19 14.63
CA GLN A 206 18.28 18.60 14.57
C GLN A 206 17.35 19.43 13.70
N LEU A 207 16.96 18.89 12.55
CA LEU A 207 16.05 19.53 11.62
C LEU A 207 14.57 19.27 11.93
N SER A 208 14.29 18.31 12.82
CA SER A 208 12.94 17.78 13.05
C SER A 208 12.30 17.38 11.71
N GLN A 209 13.04 16.63 10.90
CA GLN A 209 12.65 16.27 9.54
C GLN A 209 12.64 14.75 9.35
N LEU A 210 11.55 14.26 8.78
CA LEU A 210 11.41 12.87 8.34
C LEU A 210 11.82 12.76 6.87
N THR A 211 12.82 11.94 6.58
CA THR A 211 13.17 11.56 5.20
C THR A 211 12.72 10.13 4.94
N VAL A 212 11.91 9.93 3.91
CA VAL A 212 11.38 8.63 3.49
C VAL A 212 11.81 8.35 2.07
N HIS A 213 12.60 7.30 1.89
CA HIS A 213 12.87 6.72 0.57
C HIS A 213 11.82 5.64 0.33
N SER A 214 11.00 5.81 -0.68
CA SER A 214 9.91 4.89 -1.00
C SER A 214 9.95 4.45 -2.46
N ALA A 215 9.70 3.15 -2.69
CA ALA A 215 9.48 2.61 -4.03
C ALA A 215 8.06 2.98 -4.49
N THR A 216 7.82 4.26 -4.72
CA THR A 216 6.51 4.83 -5.03
C THR A 216 6.44 5.47 -6.42
N GLN A 217 5.26 5.43 -7.03
CA GLN A 217 4.93 6.20 -8.24
C GLN A 217 4.49 7.64 -7.91
N MET A 218 4.10 7.90 -6.65
CA MET A 218 3.40 9.12 -6.25
C MET A 218 4.01 9.75 -4.97
N PRO A 219 5.26 10.26 -5.02
CA PRO A 219 5.96 10.75 -3.83
C PRO A 219 5.22 11.90 -3.11
N HIS A 220 4.45 12.71 -3.85
CA HIS A 220 3.67 13.80 -3.25
C HIS A 220 2.47 13.26 -2.46
N ILE A 221 1.77 12.25 -2.96
CA ILE A 221 0.67 11.60 -2.24
C ILE A 221 1.19 10.94 -0.95
N VAL A 222 2.33 10.25 -1.04
CA VAL A 222 2.99 9.67 0.14
C VAL A 222 3.34 10.76 1.16
N ARG A 223 3.87 11.92 0.73
CA ARG A 223 4.20 13.03 1.62
C ARG A 223 2.97 13.57 2.34
N THR A 224 1.92 13.89 1.60
CA THR A 224 0.67 14.42 2.16
C THR A 224 0.05 13.41 3.13
N GLY A 225 -0.06 12.14 2.73
CA GLY A 225 -0.62 11.11 3.60
C GLY A 225 0.22 10.83 4.85
N LEU A 226 1.55 10.88 4.77
CA LEU A 226 2.42 10.80 5.96
C LEU A 226 2.20 12.01 6.89
N SER A 227 2.00 13.21 6.33
CA SER A 227 1.66 14.41 7.10
C SER A 227 0.36 14.22 7.90
N GLU A 228 -0.67 13.75 7.25
CA GLU A 228 -1.98 13.48 7.86
C GLU A 228 -1.92 12.38 8.93
N CYS A 229 -1.24 11.26 8.63
CA CYS A 229 -1.17 10.13 9.55
C CYS A 229 -0.27 10.39 10.77
N LEU A 230 0.85 11.10 10.58
CA LEU A 230 1.84 11.33 11.64
C LEU A 230 1.67 12.68 12.36
N GLY A 231 0.76 13.55 11.89
CA GLY A 231 0.56 14.86 12.46
C GLY A 231 1.76 15.80 12.27
N LEU A 232 2.55 15.62 11.21
CA LEU A 232 3.68 16.46 10.86
C LEU A 232 3.30 17.45 9.76
N GLU A 233 3.87 18.65 9.79
CA GLU A 233 3.77 19.57 8.66
C GLU A 233 4.46 18.98 7.43
N GLU A 234 3.87 19.11 6.23
CA GLU A 234 4.45 18.61 4.98
C GLU A 234 5.88 19.11 4.73
N GLY A 235 6.19 20.35 5.15
CA GLY A 235 7.53 20.92 5.07
C GLY A 235 8.59 20.19 5.90
N LYS A 236 8.17 19.38 6.86
CA LYS A 236 9.03 18.51 7.69
C LYS A 236 9.18 17.10 7.14
N ILE A 237 8.55 16.79 6.02
CA ILE A 237 8.59 15.48 5.39
C ILE A 237 9.22 15.58 4.01
N ARG A 238 10.28 14.83 3.79
CA ARG A 238 10.94 14.66 2.50
C ARG A 238 10.73 13.25 1.99
N VAL A 239 9.97 13.09 0.91
CA VAL A 239 9.82 11.79 0.23
C VAL A 239 10.71 11.76 -1.00
N VAL A 240 11.52 10.72 -1.11
CA VAL A 240 12.45 10.48 -2.22
C VAL A 240 12.04 9.17 -2.88
N ALA A 241 11.64 9.24 -4.14
CA ALA A 241 11.51 8.05 -4.99
C ALA A 241 12.85 7.84 -5.72
N PRO A 242 13.65 6.83 -5.32
CA PRO A 242 14.86 6.48 -6.07
C PRO A 242 14.46 5.80 -7.40
N ASP A 243 15.30 4.94 -7.94
CA ASP A 243 14.87 4.13 -9.07
C ASP A 243 13.73 3.20 -8.65
N VAL A 244 12.70 3.09 -9.50
CA VAL A 244 11.51 2.27 -9.24
C VAL A 244 11.45 1.13 -10.26
N GLY A 245 11.50 -0.10 -9.75
CA GLY A 245 11.57 -1.34 -10.53
C GLY A 245 10.23 -1.88 -10.98
N GLY A 246 9.38 -1.00 -11.55
CA GLY A 246 8.01 -1.27 -11.95
C GLY A 246 6.99 -0.83 -10.89
N GLY A 247 5.83 -0.35 -11.34
CA GLY A 247 4.77 0.13 -10.45
C GLY A 247 3.41 -0.38 -10.86
N PHE A 248 2.99 -0.12 -12.11
CA PHE A 248 1.72 -0.58 -12.71
C PHE A 248 0.46 -0.21 -11.92
N GLY A 249 0.50 0.90 -11.15
CA GLY A 249 -0.55 1.31 -10.22
C GLY A 249 -0.41 0.73 -8.81
N TYR A 250 0.32 -0.36 -8.62
CA TYR A 250 0.50 -1.03 -7.33
C TYR A 250 1.22 -0.16 -6.28
N LYS A 251 2.11 0.72 -6.74
CA LYS A 251 2.87 1.66 -5.91
C LYS A 251 2.30 3.09 -5.98
N GLY A 252 1.01 3.24 -6.27
CA GLY A 252 0.35 4.53 -6.52
C GLY A 252 -0.39 5.13 -5.32
N ILE A 253 -0.28 4.54 -4.14
CA ILE A 253 -0.97 4.98 -2.91
C ILE A 253 0.00 5.01 -1.74
N LEU A 254 -0.41 5.68 -0.65
CA LEU A 254 0.25 5.54 0.65
C LEU A 254 -0.02 4.16 1.25
N LEU A 255 0.98 3.59 1.90
CA LEU A 255 0.91 2.28 2.53
C LEU A 255 1.01 2.38 4.05
N ALA A 256 0.37 1.44 4.75
CA ALA A 256 0.47 1.32 6.20
C ALA A 256 1.93 1.11 6.65
N GLU A 257 2.70 0.36 5.88
CA GLU A 257 4.11 0.08 6.11
C GLU A 257 4.98 1.34 6.03
N GLU A 258 4.65 2.29 5.15
CA GLU A 258 5.35 3.58 5.05
C GLU A 258 5.08 4.46 6.27
N VAL A 259 3.83 4.48 6.74
CA VAL A 259 3.44 5.21 7.95
C VAL A 259 4.11 4.63 9.18
N PHE A 260 4.08 3.28 9.32
CA PHE A 260 4.73 2.59 10.43
C PHE A 260 6.24 2.85 10.45
N ALA A 261 6.91 2.73 9.30
CA ALA A 261 8.36 2.99 9.21
C ALA A 261 8.69 4.44 9.57
N GLY A 262 7.90 5.41 9.11
CA GLY A 262 8.05 6.82 9.46
C GLY A 262 7.90 7.07 10.96
N TRP A 263 6.84 6.55 11.56
CA TRP A 263 6.59 6.62 13.00
C TRP A 263 7.71 5.99 13.82
N LEU A 264 8.14 4.78 13.43
CA LEU A 264 9.20 4.07 14.15
C LEU A 264 10.55 4.78 14.06
N ALA A 265 10.88 5.37 12.91
CA ALA A 265 12.09 6.18 12.77
C ALA A 265 12.09 7.39 13.71
N MET A 266 10.94 8.07 13.86
CA MET A 266 10.77 9.18 14.80
C MET A 266 10.88 8.71 16.26
N LYS A 267 10.23 7.59 16.60
CA LYS A 267 10.23 7.03 17.97
C LYS A 267 11.61 6.59 18.41
N THR A 268 12.37 5.97 17.52
CA THR A 268 13.68 5.36 17.88
C THR A 268 14.88 6.25 17.60
N GLY A 269 14.71 7.30 16.77
CA GLY A 269 15.84 8.10 16.26
C GLY A 269 16.78 7.29 15.35
N ARG A 270 16.39 6.11 14.90
CA ARG A 270 17.19 5.20 14.07
C ARG A 270 16.57 5.07 12.67
N PRO A 271 17.38 4.87 11.63
CA PRO A 271 16.85 4.51 10.32
C PRO A 271 16.12 3.16 10.40
N VAL A 272 15.03 3.05 9.64
CA VAL A 272 14.16 1.86 9.64
C VAL A 272 13.87 1.47 8.20
N ARG A 273 13.87 0.18 7.90
CA ARG A 273 13.58 -0.35 6.57
C ARG A 273 12.55 -1.47 6.61
N TRP A 274 11.68 -1.49 5.61
CA TRP A 274 10.87 -2.63 5.23
C TRP A 274 11.03 -2.90 3.74
N LEU A 275 11.15 -4.17 3.38
CA LEU A 275 11.18 -4.66 2.01
C LEU A 275 10.15 -5.77 1.88
N GLU A 276 9.19 -5.57 0.99
CA GLU A 276 8.19 -6.57 0.65
C GLU A 276 8.85 -7.80 0.02
N ASP A 277 8.49 -8.99 0.48
CA ASP A 277 8.82 -10.21 -0.23
C ASP A 277 7.71 -10.59 -1.24
N ARG A 278 7.97 -11.61 -2.06
CA ARG A 278 6.99 -12.02 -3.07
C ARG A 278 5.76 -12.71 -2.48
N ARG A 279 5.84 -13.30 -1.31
CA ARG A 279 4.69 -13.89 -0.60
C ARG A 279 3.76 -12.79 -0.12
N GLU A 280 4.30 -11.77 0.55
CA GLU A 280 3.53 -10.58 0.98
C GLU A 280 2.87 -9.88 -0.20
N HIS A 281 3.55 -9.82 -1.36
CA HIS A 281 3.01 -9.22 -2.57
C HIS A 281 1.79 -9.95 -3.13
N LEU A 282 1.71 -11.27 -2.94
CA LEU A 282 0.66 -12.13 -3.48
C LEU A 282 -0.52 -12.34 -2.51
N THR A 283 -0.42 -11.82 -1.30
CA THR A 283 -1.50 -11.79 -0.30
C THR A 283 -2.17 -10.41 -0.26
#